data_3b8cfa18a395c798e03b7d0c0b9fe9ee
#
_entry.id   3b8cfa18a395c798e03b7d0c0b9fe9ee
#
_cell.length_a   1.000
_cell.length_b   1.000
_cell.length_c   1.000
_cell.angle_alpha   90.00
_cell.angle_beta   90.00
_cell.angle_gamma   90.00
#
_symmetry.space_group_name_H-M   'P 1'
#
loop_
_entity.id
_entity.type
_entity.pdbx_description
1 polymer ?
#
loop_
_entity_poly.entity_id
_entity_poly.type
_entity_poly.pdbx_seq_one_letter_code
_entity_poly.pdbx_strand_id
1 'polypeptide(L)'
;MKEYFKEGLEKIKVSYDENKIEKALKYLEILLDYNSHTNLTAIREEKAIIEKHFLDSLLLQNLLKEEDKTLIDIGTGAGFPGMMLAIFNEDKNFTLLDSVRKKTDFLELVKNELALNNVEIINGRAEEIIKDKREKYDVGLCRGVSNLSVILEYEIPFLKVNGRFLPQKMTGTDEIENSSNALKVLNSKIIKEYNFKLPFSNEDRLIIEILKTKSTDKKYPRKTGIPLKKPLEIFSFIFNIKLI
;
A
#
# COMPACT_ATOMS: atom_id res chain seq x y z
N MET A 1 -20.92 -15.23 -1.36
CA MET A 1 -19.73 -14.38 -1.05
C MET A 1 -19.61 -14.06 0.43
N LYS A 2 -20.69 -13.75 1.15
CA LYS A 2 -20.64 -13.36 2.58
C LYS A 2 -19.92 -14.38 3.46
N GLU A 3 -20.33 -15.64 3.43
CA GLU A 3 -19.70 -16.70 4.25
C GLU A 3 -18.25 -16.98 3.84
N TYR A 4 -17.94 -16.93 2.55
CA TYR A 4 -16.57 -17.07 2.06
C TYR A 4 -15.63 -15.98 2.60
N PHE A 5 -16.12 -14.72 2.61
CA PHE A 5 -15.35 -13.61 3.16
C PHE A 5 -15.15 -13.73 4.67
N LYS A 6 -16.22 -14.09 5.42
CA LYS A 6 -16.14 -14.33 6.87
C LYS A 6 -15.14 -15.44 7.21
N GLU A 7 -15.22 -16.57 6.53
CA GLU A 7 -14.26 -17.68 6.70
C GLU A 7 -12.80 -17.22 6.47
N GLY A 8 -12.59 -16.39 5.42
CA GLY A 8 -11.28 -15.81 5.13
C GLY A 8 -10.77 -14.91 6.25
N LEU A 9 -11.63 -14.03 6.81
CA LEU A 9 -11.30 -13.14 7.93
C LEU A 9 -10.92 -13.93 9.19
N GLU A 10 -11.65 -15.01 9.49
CA GLU A 10 -11.34 -15.89 10.62
C GLU A 10 -9.97 -16.56 10.45
N LYS A 11 -9.67 -17.06 9.24
CA LYS A 11 -8.38 -17.69 8.93
C LYS A 11 -7.20 -16.72 9.09
N ILE A 12 -7.36 -15.45 8.71
CA ILE A 12 -6.33 -14.41 8.88
C ILE A 12 -6.43 -13.69 10.24
N LYS A 13 -7.34 -14.11 11.12
CA LYS A 13 -7.55 -13.56 12.48
C LYS A 13 -7.85 -12.07 12.52
N VAL A 14 -8.67 -11.59 11.61
CA VAL A 14 -9.15 -10.21 11.57
C VAL A 14 -10.56 -10.14 12.13
N SER A 15 -10.76 -9.30 13.15
CA SER A 15 -12.07 -9.06 13.76
C SER A 15 -12.96 -8.24 12.83
N TYR A 16 -14.25 -8.58 12.80
CA TYR A 16 -15.24 -7.92 11.97
C TYR A 16 -16.60 -7.81 12.70
N ASP A 17 -17.44 -6.93 12.19
CA ASP A 17 -18.86 -6.84 12.46
C ASP A 17 -19.66 -6.91 11.16
N GLU A 18 -20.99 -6.98 11.26
CA GLU A 18 -21.85 -7.08 10.06
C GLU A 18 -21.76 -5.84 9.16
N ASN A 19 -21.59 -4.64 9.71
CA ASN A 19 -21.46 -3.41 8.94
C ASN A 19 -20.20 -3.43 8.03
N LYS A 20 -19.07 -3.89 8.57
CA LYS A 20 -17.83 -4.06 7.78
C LYS A 20 -17.99 -5.06 6.65
N ILE A 21 -18.69 -6.17 6.92
CA ILE A 21 -18.98 -7.18 5.90
C ILE A 21 -19.87 -6.59 4.80
N GLU A 22 -20.94 -5.90 5.16
CA GLU A 22 -21.88 -5.28 4.21
C GLU A 22 -21.19 -4.22 3.34
N LYS A 23 -20.38 -3.35 3.95
CA LYS A 23 -19.57 -2.36 3.21
C LYS A 23 -18.59 -3.04 2.24
N ALA A 24 -17.89 -4.09 2.67
CA ALA A 24 -16.96 -4.82 1.82
C ALA A 24 -17.67 -5.50 0.63
N LEU A 25 -18.83 -6.13 0.86
CA LEU A 25 -19.61 -6.74 -0.22
C LEU A 25 -20.18 -5.70 -1.17
N LYS A 26 -20.63 -4.56 -0.67
CA LYS A 26 -21.05 -3.43 -1.52
C LYS A 26 -19.88 -2.90 -2.35
N TYR A 27 -18.68 -2.82 -1.78
CA TYR A 27 -17.48 -2.47 -2.52
C TYR A 27 -17.19 -3.48 -3.64
N LEU A 28 -17.36 -4.78 -3.39
CA LEU A 28 -17.20 -5.83 -4.40
C LEU A 28 -18.17 -5.61 -5.59
N GLU A 29 -19.45 -5.34 -5.31
CA GLU A 29 -20.45 -5.06 -6.34
C GLU A 29 -20.04 -3.85 -7.20
N ILE A 30 -19.68 -2.74 -6.57
CA ILE A 30 -19.27 -1.51 -7.26
C ILE A 30 -18.01 -1.76 -8.10
N LEU A 31 -17.04 -2.51 -7.56
CA LEU A 31 -15.81 -2.85 -8.26
C LEU A 31 -16.06 -3.71 -9.50
N LEU A 32 -16.91 -4.72 -9.40
CA LEU A 32 -17.26 -5.60 -10.52
C LEU A 32 -18.00 -4.82 -11.63
N ASP A 33 -18.97 -4.02 -11.25
CA ASP A 33 -19.72 -3.18 -12.19
C ASP A 33 -18.78 -2.20 -12.93
N TYR A 34 -18.02 -1.41 -12.18
CA TYR A 34 -17.11 -0.43 -12.75
C TYR A 34 -15.99 -1.06 -13.59
N ASN A 35 -15.47 -2.22 -13.17
CA ASN A 35 -14.42 -2.94 -13.88
C ASN A 35 -14.93 -3.60 -15.18
N SER A 36 -16.25 -3.73 -15.36
CA SER A 36 -16.83 -4.21 -16.61
C SER A 36 -16.61 -3.23 -17.78
N HIS A 37 -16.47 -1.94 -17.48
CA HIS A 37 -16.29 -0.84 -18.44
C HIS A 37 -14.88 -0.23 -18.41
N THR A 38 -14.13 -0.49 -17.30
CA THR A 38 -12.82 0.16 -17.08
C THR A 38 -11.79 -0.83 -16.61
N ASN A 39 -10.68 -1.04 -17.05
CA ASN A 39 -9.68 -1.98 -16.53
C ASN A 39 -9.01 -1.46 -15.24
N LEU A 40 -9.70 -1.52 -14.10
CA LEU A 40 -9.15 -1.19 -12.79
C LEU A 40 -8.26 -2.31 -12.24
N THR A 41 -8.72 -3.56 -12.40
CA THR A 41 -8.00 -4.76 -12.00
C THR A 41 -8.15 -5.86 -13.05
N ALA A 42 -7.13 -6.70 -13.20
CA ALA A 42 -7.16 -7.87 -14.05
C ALA A 42 -7.99 -9.03 -13.46
N ILE A 43 -8.20 -9.03 -12.14
CA ILE A 43 -8.98 -10.07 -11.46
C ILE A 43 -10.47 -9.72 -11.59
N ARG A 44 -11.27 -10.70 -12.08
CA ARG A 44 -12.70 -10.51 -12.37
C ARG A 44 -13.60 -11.49 -11.63
N GLU A 45 -13.06 -12.56 -11.11
CA GLU A 45 -13.81 -13.58 -10.39
C GLU A 45 -13.96 -13.15 -8.93
N GLU A 46 -15.20 -13.18 -8.40
CA GLU A 46 -15.56 -12.65 -7.08
C GLU A 46 -14.72 -13.22 -5.93
N LYS A 47 -14.56 -14.55 -5.89
CA LYS A 47 -13.76 -15.19 -4.85
C LYS A 47 -12.30 -14.78 -4.92
N ALA A 48 -11.77 -14.65 -6.14
CA ALA A 48 -10.40 -14.20 -6.34
C ALA A 48 -10.20 -12.73 -5.94
N ILE A 49 -11.20 -11.85 -6.16
CA ILE A 49 -11.19 -10.47 -5.67
C ILE A 49 -11.19 -10.46 -4.14
N ILE A 50 -12.10 -11.23 -3.52
CA ILE A 50 -12.17 -11.34 -2.06
C ILE A 50 -10.83 -11.81 -1.50
N GLU A 51 -10.24 -12.86 -2.06
CA GLU A 51 -8.98 -13.38 -1.52
C GLU A 51 -7.79 -12.48 -1.83
N LYS A 52 -7.56 -12.16 -3.12
CA LYS A 52 -6.33 -11.52 -3.61
C LYS A 52 -6.34 -9.99 -3.50
N HIS A 53 -7.50 -9.39 -3.20
CA HIS A 53 -7.59 -7.96 -2.94
C HIS A 53 -8.04 -7.67 -1.52
N PHE A 54 -9.19 -8.19 -1.06
CA PHE A 54 -9.74 -7.83 0.24
C PHE A 54 -8.96 -8.46 1.39
N LEU A 55 -8.88 -9.78 1.44
CA LEU A 55 -8.18 -10.50 2.50
C LEU A 55 -6.67 -10.23 2.46
N ASP A 56 -6.07 -10.14 1.27
CA ASP A 56 -4.67 -9.73 1.10
C ASP A 56 -4.40 -8.34 1.72
N SER A 57 -5.26 -7.36 1.47
CA SER A 57 -5.17 -6.03 2.09
C SER A 57 -5.30 -6.08 3.62
N LEU A 58 -6.20 -6.92 4.11
CA LEU A 58 -6.49 -7.07 5.54
C LEU A 58 -5.43 -7.86 6.32
N LEU A 59 -4.45 -8.49 5.66
CA LEU A 59 -3.26 -9.00 6.35
C LEU A 59 -2.51 -7.89 7.12
N LEU A 60 -2.56 -6.65 6.62
CA LEU A 60 -1.99 -5.48 7.29
C LEU A 60 -2.71 -5.11 8.60
N GLN A 61 -3.99 -5.50 8.77
CA GLN A 61 -4.78 -5.15 9.94
C GLN A 61 -4.11 -5.51 11.26
N ASN A 62 -3.48 -6.69 11.31
CA ASN A 62 -2.79 -7.19 12.50
C ASN A 62 -1.46 -6.46 12.80
N LEU A 63 -1.00 -5.59 11.90
CA LEU A 63 0.23 -4.81 12.04
C LEU A 63 -0.04 -3.34 12.37
N LEU A 64 -1.29 -2.90 12.24
CA LEU A 64 -1.70 -1.56 12.66
C LEU A 64 -1.78 -1.49 14.18
N LYS A 65 -1.31 -0.37 14.73
CA LYS A 65 -1.32 -0.10 16.17
C LYS A 65 -2.43 0.88 16.53
N GLU A 66 -2.77 0.96 17.79
CA GLU A 66 -3.80 1.88 18.29
C GLU A 66 -3.41 3.35 18.06
N GLU A 67 -2.13 3.66 18.25
CA GLU A 67 -1.56 4.99 18.04
C GLU A 67 -1.46 5.45 16.58
N ASP A 68 -1.57 4.55 15.60
CA ASP A 68 -1.59 4.90 14.17
C ASP A 68 -2.91 5.60 13.83
N LYS A 69 -2.89 6.91 13.65
CA LYS A 69 -4.11 7.70 13.38
C LYS A 69 -4.21 8.22 11.95
N THR A 70 -3.09 8.38 11.28
CA THR A 70 -3.03 8.93 9.91
C THR A 70 -2.25 8.00 9.00
N LEU A 71 -2.90 7.49 7.96
CA LEU A 71 -2.31 6.54 7.01
C LEU A 71 -2.36 7.10 5.59
N ILE A 72 -1.35 6.78 4.79
CA ILE A 72 -1.32 7.11 3.35
C ILE A 72 -1.06 5.85 2.53
N ASP A 73 -1.77 5.69 1.42
CA ASP A 73 -1.59 4.62 0.44
C ASP A 73 -1.23 5.23 -0.91
N ILE A 74 0.04 5.13 -1.32
CA ILE A 74 0.53 5.73 -2.56
C ILE A 74 0.49 4.71 -3.71
N GLY A 75 -0.19 5.10 -4.79
CA GLY A 75 -0.45 4.21 -5.91
C GLY A 75 -1.55 3.20 -5.57
N THR A 76 -2.54 3.63 -4.80
CA THR A 76 -3.62 2.79 -4.25
C THR A 76 -4.43 2.01 -5.30
N GLY A 77 -4.41 2.43 -6.56
CA GLY A 77 -5.08 1.73 -7.66
C GLY A 77 -6.60 1.73 -7.49
N ALA A 78 -7.16 0.54 -7.44
CA ALA A 78 -8.58 0.34 -7.14
C ALA A 78 -8.88 0.39 -5.61
N GLY A 79 -7.99 1.00 -4.79
CA GLY A 79 -8.19 1.19 -3.35
C GLY A 79 -7.55 0.13 -2.46
N PHE A 80 -6.53 -0.57 -2.95
CA PHE A 80 -5.90 -1.66 -2.21
C PHE A 80 -4.43 -1.38 -1.88
N PRO A 81 -4.05 -1.41 -0.58
CA PRO A 81 -4.84 -1.89 0.57
C PRO A 81 -5.70 -0.82 1.27
N GLY A 82 -5.51 0.48 0.99
CA GLY A 82 -5.99 1.58 1.82
C GLY A 82 -7.50 1.64 2.03
N MET A 83 -8.34 1.46 1.00
CA MET A 83 -9.80 1.52 1.12
C MET A 83 -10.35 0.37 1.98
N MET A 84 -9.82 -0.85 1.81
CA MET A 84 -10.21 -1.99 2.64
C MET A 84 -9.87 -1.76 4.11
N LEU A 85 -8.67 -1.24 4.39
CA LEU A 85 -8.28 -0.89 5.76
C LEU A 85 -9.15 0.23 6.34
N ALA A 86 -9.55 1.21 5.53
CA ALA A 86 -10.43 2.30 5.96
C ALA A 86 -11.82 1.81 6.38
N ILE A 87 -12.38 0.82 5.67
CA ILE A 87 -13.65 0.17 6.03
C ILE A 87 -13.55 -0.52 7.41
N PHE A 88 -12.39 -1.08 7.73
CA PHE A 88 -12.17 -1.83 8.97
C PHE A 88 -11.70 -0.96 10.15
N ASN A 89 -11.31 0.31 9.91
CA ASN A 89 -10.75 1.22 10.92
C ASN A 89 -11.36 2.62 10.81
N GLU A 90 -12.61 2.78 11.23
CA GLU A 90 -13.33 4.07 11.18
C GLU A 90 -12.71 5.15 12.10
N ASP A 91 -11.91 4.73 13.09
CA ASP A 91 -11.17 5.61 14.02
C ASP A 91 -9.84 6.16 13.49
N LYS A 92 -9.44 5.75 12.27
CA LYS A 92 -8.19 6.15 11.61
C LYS A 92 -8.49 6.88 10.30
N ASN A 93 -7.66 7.85 9.93
CA ASN A 93 -7.81 8.64 8.71
C ASN A 93 -6.88 8.11 7.62
N PHE A 94 -7.43 7.87 6.44
CA PHE A 94 -6.73 7.34 5.29
C PHE A 94 -6.66 8.37 4.16
N THR A 95 -5.47 8.59 3.61
CA THR A 95 -5.28 9.32 2.36
C THR A 95 -4.91 8.33 1.25
N LEU A 96 -5.71 8.27 0.20
CA LEU A 96 -5.52 7.41 -0.95
C LEU A 96 -5.04 8.24 -2.13
N LEU A 97 -3.82 8.00 -2.59
CA LEU A 97 -3.18 8.76 -3.66
C LEU A 97 -2.97 7.88 -4.90
N ASP A 98 -3.48 8.31 -6.06
CA ASP A 98 -3.14 7.72 -7.36
C ASP A 98 -3.05 8.80 -8.43
N SER A 99 -2.13 8.65 -9.38
CA SER A 99 -1.93 9.62 -10.47
C SER A 99 -2.93 9.44 -11.63
N VAL A 100 -3.67 8.35 -11.66
CA VAL A 100 -4.60 8.01 -12.74
C VAL A 100 -6.02 8.46 -12.38
N ARG A 101 -6.51 9.51 -13.03
CA ARG A 101 -7.80 10.15 -12.75
C ARG A 101 -8.97 9.15 -12.67
N LYS A 102 -9.11 8.24 -13.63
CA LYS A 102 -10.19 7.25 -13.63
C LYS A 102 -10.20 6.34 -12.39
N LYS A 103 -9.03 6.11 -11.75
CA LYS A 103 -8.94 5.33 -10.52
C LYS A 103 -9.43 6.16 -9.32
N THR A 104 -9.03 7.41 -9.24
CA THR A 104 -9.48 8.30 -8.16
C THR A 104 -10.98 8.62 -8.29
N ASP A 105 -11.52 8.74 -9.51
CA ASP A 105 -12.96 8.90 -9.73
C ASP A 105 -13.74 7.65 -9.23
N PHE A 106 -13.22 6.45 -9.48
CA PHE A 106 -13.77 5.21 -8.92
C PHE A 106 -13.72 5.20 -7.38
N LEU A 107 -12.61 5.62 -6.79
CA LEU A 107 -12.47 5.66 -5.33
C LEU A 107 -13.42 6.67 -4.68
N GLU A 108 -13.67 7.82 -5.33
CA GLU A 108 -14.69 8.78 -4.86
C GLU A 108 -16.09 8.17 -4.92
N LEU A 109 -16.42 7.40 -5.96
CA LEU A 109 -17.69 6.66 -6.02
C LEU A 109 -17.81 5.70 -4.85
N VAL A 110 -16.81 4.84 -4.61
CA VAL A 110 -16.81 3.88 -3.49
C VAL A 110 -16.93 4.58 -2.15
N LYS A 111 -16.16 5.64 -1.92
CA LYS A 111 -16.20 6.45 -0.70
C LYS A 111 -17.62 6.97 -0.41
N ASN A 112 -18.27 7.53 -1.42
CA ASN A 112 -19.62 8.10 -1.29
C ASN A 112 -20.67 7.01 -1.06
N GLU A 113 -20.64 5.94 -1.83
CA GLU A 113 -21.60 4.81 -1.72
C GLU A 113 -21.50 4.08 -0.36
N LEU A 114 -20.31 4.04 0.23
CA LEU A 114 -20.07 3.42 1.54
C LEU A 114 -20.10 4.42 2.70
N ALA A 115 -20.34 5.71 2.43
CA ALA A 115 -20.32 6.79 3.41
C ALA A 115 -19.04 6.81 4.29
N LEU A 116 -17.86 6.68 3.67
CA LEU A 116 -16.57 6.65 4.38
C LEU A 116 -16.07 8.06 4.65
N ASN A 117 -16.32 8.58 5.86
CA ASN A 117 -15.90 9.92 6.27
C ASN A 117 -14.42 10.02 6.65
N ASN A 118 -13.76 8.88 6.82
CA ASN A 118 -12.36 8.76 7.22
C ASN A 118 -11.39 8.60 6.03
N VAL A 119 -11.84 8.85 4.79
CA VAL A 119 -11.05 8.71 3.57
C VAL A 119 -10.92 10.04 2.84
N GLU A 120 -9.69 10.45 2.57
CA GLU A 120 -9.32 11.53 1.63
C GLU A 120 -8.77 10.90 0.35
N ILE A 121 -9.27 11.32 -0.82
CA ILE A 121 -8.77 10.83 -2.11
C ILE A 121 -8.05 11.97 -2.82
N ILE A 122 -6.84 11.70 -3.30
CA ILE A 122 -6.00 12.69 -3.99
C ILE A 122 -5.61 12.14 -5.38
N ASN A 123 -5.95 12.90 -6.41
CA ASN A 123 -5.43 12.66 -7.75
C ASN A 123 -4.15 13.45 -7.98
N GLY A 124 -3.01 12.78 -8.08
CA GLY A 124 -1.72 13.43 -8.28
C GLY A 124 -0.53 12.47 -8.17
N ARG A 125 0.65 13.01 -8.36
CA ARG A 125 1.90 12.28 -8.18
C ARG A 125 2.52 12.57 -6.82
N ALA A 126 3.08 11.55 -6.18
CA ALA A 126 3.73 11.68 -4.87
C ALA A 126 4.76 12.82 -4.84
N GLU A 127 5.56 12.95 -5.89
CA GLU A 127 6.61 13.96 -6.03
C GLU A 127 6.07 15.41 -6.06
N GLU A 128 4.80 15.57 -6.38
CA GLU A 128 4.13 16.88 -6.45
C GLU A 128 3.35 17.18 -5.16
N ILE A 129 2.61 16.18 -4.68
CA ILE A 129 1.73 16.27 -3.49
C ILE A 129 2.54 16.41 -2.19
N ILE A 130 3.78 15.94 -2.16
CA ILE A 130 4.66 15.99 -0.98
C ILE A 130 4.80 17.40 -0.38
N LYS A 131 4.67 18.47 -1.17
CA LYS A 131 4.83 19.86 -0.71
C LYS A 131 3.90 20.17 0.46
N ASP A 132 2.68 19.67 0.40
CA ASP A 132 1.63 19.93 1.39
C ASP A 132 1.44 18.81 2.41
N LYS A 133 2.02 17.63 2.17
CA LYS A 133 1.76 16.40 2.94
C LYS A 133 3.02 15.83 3.61
N ARG A 134 4.16 16.54 3.58
CA ARG A 134 5.43 16.05 4.15
C ARG A 134 5.32 15.81 5.66
N GLU A 135 5.81 14.63 6.09
CA GLU A 135 5.93 14.23 7.50
C GLU A 135 4.61 14.35 8.30
N LYS A 136 3.48 13.99 7.66
CA LYS A 136 2.15 14.06 8.28
C LYS A 136 1.54 12.72 8.66
N TYR A 137 2.10 11.60 8.20
CA TYR A 137 1.47 10.29 8.37
C TYR A 137 2.22 9.40 9.35
N ASP A 138 1.46 8.62 10.12
CA ASP A 138 1.99 7.63 11.05
C ASP A 138 2.41 6.37 10.29
N VAL A 139 1.62 5.98 9.28
CA VAL A 139 1.86 4.77 8.48
C VAL A 139 1.74 5.05 6.99
N GLY A 140 2.71 4.56 6.22
CA GLY A 140 2.64 4.45 4.77
C GLY A 140 2.27 3.02 4.34
N LEU A 141 1.49 2.91 3.29
CA LEU A 141 1.00 1.67 2.72
C LEU A 141 1.30 1.64 1.22
N CYS A 142 1.60 0.49 0.68
CA CYS A 142 1.76 0.34 -0.77
C CYS A 142 1.65 -1.13 -1.19
N ARG A 143 1.02 -1.37 -2.34
CA ARG A 143 0.98 -2.69 -2.97
C ARG A 143 1.10 -2.59 -4.50
N GLY A 144 2.04 -3.35 -5.08
CA GLY A 144 2.11 -3.55 -6.54
C GLY A 144 2.46 -2.31 -7.38
N VAL A 145 3.14 -1.31 -6.81
CA VAL A 145 3.45 -0.05 -7.51
C VAL A 145 4.77 -0.11 -8.27
N SER A 146 5.87 -0.51 -7.60
CA SER A 146 7.22 -0.52 -8.17
C SER A 146 8.19 -1.29 -7.26
N ASN A 147 9.47 -1.33 -7.63
CA ASN A 147 10.54 -1.86 -6.78
C ASN A 147 10.64 -1.11 -5.46
N LEU A 148 11.14 -1.79 -4.43
CA LEU A 148 11.22 -1.24 -3.06
C LEU A 148 12.03 0.07 -3.00
N SER A 149 13.15 0.17 -3.70
CA SER A 149 13.98 1.38 -3.77
C SER A 149 13.23 2.61 -4.32
N VAL A 150 12.30 2.40 -5.26
CA VAL A 150 11.47 3.48 -5.84
C VAL A 150 10.37 3.89 -4.86
N ILE A 151 9.62 2.93 -4.32
CA ILE A 151 8.49 3.25 -3.45
C ILE A 151 8.95 3.81 -2.09
N LEU A 152 10.14 3.46 -1.62
CA LEU A 152 10.76 4.11 -0.45
C LEU A 152 10.91 5.62 -0.66
N GLU A 153 11.36 6.05 -1.85
CA GLU A 153 11.52 7.47 -2.15
C GLU A 153 10.17 8.19 -2.24
N TYR A 154 9.10 7.49 -2.67
CA TYR A 154 7.76 8.07 -2.68
C TYR A 154 7.17 8.16 -1.26
N GLU A 155 7.31 7.13 -0.43
CA GLU A 155 6.59 7.00 0.85
C GLU A 155 7.29 7.66 2.04
N ILE A 156 8.60 7.42 2.23
CA ILE A 156 9.31 7.84 3.45
C ILE A 156 9.21 9.36 3.71
N PRO A 157 9.26 10.25 2.70
CA PRO A 157 9.11 11.68 2.93
C PRO A 157 7.74 12.11 3.52
N PHE A 158 6.67 11.33 3.31
CA PHE A 158 5.35 11.61 3.86
C PHE A 158 5.21 11.24 5.32
N LEU A 159 6.03 10.29 5.81
CA LEU A 159 5.93 9.77 7.17
C LEU A 159 6.53 10.74 8.19
N LYS A 160 5.92 10.80 9.35
CA LYS A 160 6.51 11.40 10.55
C LYS A 160 7.81 10.70 10.92
N VAL A 161 8.68 11.35 11.68
CA VAL A 161 9.78 10.64 12.35
C VAL A 161 9.18 9.61 13.31
N ASN A 162 9.71 8.40 13.33
CA ASN A 162 9.17 7.19 13.95
C ASN A 162 7.89 6.63 13.28
N GLY A 163 7.44 7.21 12.18
CA GLY A 163 6.42 6.61 11.32
C GLY A 163 6.92 5.34 10.64
N ARG A 164 6.00 4.47 10.25
CA ARG A 164 6.29 3.15 9.68
C ARG A 164 5.79 3.04 8.24
N PHE A 165 6.55 2.39 7.39
CA PHE A 165 6.12 2.01 6.06
C PHE A 165 5.91 0.50 6.00
N LEU A 166 4.74 0.06 5.53
CA LEU A 166 4.30 -1.32 5.47
C LEU A 166 4.00 -1.75 4.02
N PRO A 167 5.01 -1.85 3.12
CA PRO A 167 4.80 -2.32 1.77
C PRO A 167 4.47 -3.81 1.75
N GLN A 168 3.46 -4.18 0.91
CA GLN A 168 3.19 -5.57 0.56
C GLN A 168 4.00 -5.96 -0.68
N LYS A 169 4.81 -7.00 -0.57
CA LYS A 169 5.73 -7.48 -1.59
C LYS A 169 5.55 -8.97 -1.87
N MET A 170 6.11 -9.41 -2.99
CA MET A 170 6.27 -10.83 -3.28
C MET A 170 7.52 -11.37 -2.57
N THR A 171 7.51 -12.63 -2.21
CA THR A 171 8.67 -13.35 -1.67
C THR A 171 9.67 -13.69 -2.75
N GLY A 172 10.95 -13.92 -2.36
CA GLY A 172 11.98 -14.45 -3.26
C GLY A 172 12.53 -13.45 -4.28
N THR A 173 12.54 -12.14 -3.95
CA THR A 173 13.13 -11.10 -4.78
C THR A 173 14.32 -10.45 -4.07
N ASP A 174 15.29 -9.92 -4.83
CA ASP A 174 16.46 -9.20 -4.30
C ASP A 174 16.15 -7.72 -3.98
N GLU A 175 14.86 -7.35 -3.94
CA GLU A 175 14.44 -5.96 -3.74
C GLU A 175 14.91 -5.37 -2.41
N ILE A 176 14.98 -6.19 -1.36
CA ILE A 176 15.43 -5.76 -0.03
C ILE A 176 16.91 -5.37 -0.08
N GLU A 177 17.76 -6.24 -0.63
CA GLU A 177 19.19 -5.99 -0.75
C GLU A 177 19.47 -4.76 -1.61
N ASN A 178 18.83 -4.67 -2.76
CA ASN A 178 18.96 -3.55 -3.69
C ASN A 178 18.48 -2.21 -3.12
N SER A 179 17.61 -2.22 -2.10
CA SER A 179 17.06 -1.01 -1.47
C SER A 179 17.95 -0.42 -0.36
N SER A 180 19.06 -1.04 -0.01
CA SER A 180 19.88 -0.62 1.14
C SER A 180 20.40 0.82 1.03
N ASN A 181 20.75 1.30 -0.18
CA ASN A 181 21.12 2.70 -0.37
C ASN A 181 19.90 3.64 -0.21
N ALA A 182 18.73 3.27 -0.72
CA ALA A 182 17.51 4.05 -0.53
C ALA A 182 17.15 4.19 0.95
N LEU A 183 17.18 3.09 1.71
CA LEU A 183 16.96 3.09 3.16
C LEU A 183 17.90 4.06 3.88
N LYS A 184 19.19 4.00 3.55
CA LYS A 184 20.22 4.85 4.16
C LYS A 184 19.99 6.34 3.88
N VAL A 185 19.81 6.72 2.61
CA VAL A 185 19.69 8.13 2.21
C VAL A 185 18.36 8.76 2.62
N LEU A 186 17.30 7.93 2.79
CA LEU A 186 16.00 8.36 3.26
C LEU A 186 15.84 8.31 4.78
N ASN A 187 16.91 8.00 5.52
CA ASN A 187 16.90 7.87 6.97
C ASN A 187 15.88 6.85 7.49
N SER A 188 15.87 5.68 6.91
CA SER A 188 14.95 4.59 7.28
C SER A 188 15.70 3.27 7.45
N LYS A 189 15.07 2.32 8.13
CA LYS A 189 15.62 0.97 8.33
C LYS A 189 14.49 -0.07 8.37
N ILE A 190 14.77 -1.25 7.88
CA ILE A 190 13.88 -2.41 8.06
C ILE A 190 13.97 -2.84 9.52
N ILE A 191 12.80 -3.05 10.16
CA ILE A 191 12.71 -3.54 11.53
C ILE A 191 12.30 -5.01 11.55
N LYS A 192 11.40 -5.40 10.65
CA LYS A 192 10.86 -6.75 10.62
C LYS A 192 10.28 -7.11 9.26
N GLU A 193 10.32 -8.38 8.95
CA GLU A 193 9.65 -9.01 7.82
C GLU A 193 8.58 -9.96 8.35
N TYR A 194 7.39 -9.91 7.76
CA TYR A 194 6.25 -10.74 8.12
C TYR A 194 5.86 -11.57 6.91
N ASN A 195 5.95 -12.88 7.06
CA ASN A 195 5.52 -13.82 6.04
C ASN A 195 4.10 -14.30 6.35
N PHE A 196 3.21 -14.16 5.40
CA PHE A 196 1.81 -14.60 5.46
C PHE A 196 1.51 -15.54 4.31
N LYS A 197 0.40 -16.25 4.44
CA LYS A 197 -0.23 -17.01 3.35
C LYS A 197 -1.65 -16.53 3.17
N LEU A 198 -2.09 -16.44 1.93
CA LEU A 198 -3.50 -16.22 1.64
C LEU A 198 -4.33 -17.40 2.12
N PRO A 199 -5.55 -17.16 2.64
CA PRO A 199 -6.28 -18.14 3.44
C PRO A 199 -6.83 -19.35 2.64
N PHE A 200 -6.96 -19.26 1.32
CA PHE A 200 -7.51 -20.31 0.49
C PHE A 200 -6.49 -20.83 -0.53
N SER A 201 -5.80 -19.93 -1.25
CA SER A 201 -4.80 -20.31 -2.26
C SER A 201 -3.46 -20.73 -1.66
N ASN A 202 -3.19 -20.38 -0.40
CA ASN A 202 -1.89 -20.55 0.25
C ASN A 202 -0.72 -19.79 -0.45
N GLU A 203 -1.03 -18.83 -1.31
CA GLU A 203 -0.01 -17.98 -1.92
C GLU A 203 0.75 -17.19 -0.85
N ASP A 204 2.07 -17.16 -0.96
CA ASP A 204 2.93 -16.44 -0.03
C ASP A 204 2.81 -14.92 -0.20
N ARG A 205 2.87 -14.19 0.92
CA ARG A 205 2.89 -12.73 1.00
C ARG A 205 3.95 -12.27 1.97
N LEU A 206 4.67 -11.22 1.60
CA LEU A 206 5.66 -10.58 2.45
C LEU A 206 5.21 -9.15 2.75
N ILE A 207 5.16 -8.80 4.03
CA ILE A 207 5.01 -7.41 4.47
C ILE A 207 6.30 -7.01 5.19
N ILE A 208 6.88 -5.90 4.79
CA ILE A 208 8.13 -5.41 5.38
C ILE A 208 7.78 -4.21 6.27
N GLU A 209 8.20 -4.23 7.53
CA GLU A 209 8.05 -3.08 8.42
C GLU A 209 9.33 -2.24 8.38
N ILE A 210 9.20 -1.00 7.89
CA ILE A 210 10.30 -0.06 7.71
C ILE A 210 10.03 1.16 8.59
N LEU A 211 10.97 1.49 9.47
CA LEU A 211 10.91 2.63 10.37
C LEU A 211 11.63 3.83 9.79
N LYS A 212 10.98 5.00 9.76
CA LYS A 212 11.65 6.27 9.52
C LYS A 212 12.34 6.75 10.80
N THR A 213 13.65 6.93 10.78
CA THR A 213 14.46 7.22 11.98
C THR A 213 14.77 8.71 12.18
N LYS A 214 14.76 9.50 11.10
CA LYS A 214 15.03 10.95 11.09
C LYS A 214 14.25 11.62 9.97
N SER A 215 14.15 12.95 10.00
CA SER A 215 13.59 13.74 8.90
C SER A 215 14.32 13.47 7.58
N THR A 216 13.55 13.36 6.51
CA THR A 216 14.09 13.12 5.16
C THR A 216 14.52 14.46 4.53
N ASP A 217 15.69 14.50 3.87
CA ASP A 217 16.19 15.66 3.15
C ASP A 217 15.13 16.17 2.16
N LYS A 218 14.93 17.50 2.10
CA LYS A 218 13.92 18.17 1.28
C LYS A 218 14.07 17.90 -0.22
N LYS A 219 15.26 17.46 -0.69
CA LYS A 219 15.46 17.06 -2.09
C LYS A 219 14.71 15.78 -2.47
N TYR A 220 14.21 15.00 -1.49
CA TYR A 220 13.41 13.80 -1.72
C TYR A 220 11.93 14.04 -1.43
N PRO A 221 11.01 13.45 -2.20
CA PRO A 221 11.31 12.73 -3.44
C PRO A 221 11.89 13.67 -4.50
N ARG A 222 12.75 13.13 -5.37
CA ARG A 222 13.28 13.86 -6.53
C ARG A 222 12.14 14.21 -7.50
N LYS A 223 12.45 15.06 -8.49
CA LYS A 223 11.46 15.50 -9.50
C LYS A 223 10.74 14.33 -10.14
N THR A 224 9.48 14.55 -10.51
CA THR A 224 8.57 13.58 -11.14
C THR A 224 9.27 12.73 -12.20
N GLY A 225 9.15 11.41 -12.03
CA GLY A 225 9.71 10.39 -12.91
C GLY A 225 11.20 10.08 -12.71
N ILE A 226 11.95 10.86 -11.93
CA ILE A 226 13.37 10.57 -11.64
C ILE A 226 13.51 9.32 -10.76
N PRO A 227 12.71 9.13 -9.66
CA PRO A 227 12.80 7.92 -8.85
C PRO A 227 12.67 6.63 -9.67
N LEU A 228 11.73 6.59 -10.61
CA LEU A 228 11.49 5.43 -11.46
C LEU A 228 12.62 5.19 -12.49
N LYS A 229 13.15 6.27 -13.09
CA LYS A 229 14.22 6.17 -14.11
C LYS A 229 15.59 5.88 -13.54
N LYS A 230 15.85 6.31 -12.31
CA LYS A 230 17.14 6.19 -11.62
C LYS A 230 16.88 5.89 -10.14
N PRO A 231 16.46 4.66 -9.79
CA PRO A 231 16.21 4.27 -8.40
C PRO A 231 17.44 4.53 -7.51
N LEU A 232 17.20 4.71 -6.21
CA LEU A 232 18.26 4.86 -5.21
C LEU A 232 18.86 3.50 -4.82
N GLU A 233 19.27 2.72 -5.82
CA GLU A 233 19.88 1.41 -5.65
C GLU A 233 21.40 1.52 -5.47
N ILE A 234 22.02 0.47 -4.94
CA ILE A 234 23.47 0.35 -4.99
C ILE A 234 23.83 0.04 -6.45
N PHE A 235 24.59 0.91 -7.10
CA PHE A 235 25.30 0.53 -8.30
C PHE A 235 26.37 -0.50 -7.89
N SER A 236 26.09 -1.79 -8.04
CA SER A 236 27.13 -2.79 -8.11
C SER A 236 27.96 -2.51 -9.36
N PHE A 237 29.04 -1.77 -9.21
CA PHE A 237 30.12 -1.79 -10.19
C PHE A 237 30.66 -3.24 -10.18
N ILE A 238 30.09 -4.10 -11.01
CA ILE A 238 30.78 -5.32 -11.38
C ILE A 238 31.97 -4.86 -12.23
N PHE A 239 33.09 -4.65 -11.53
CA PHE A 239 34.40 -4.63 -12.19
C PHE A 239 34.58 -6.02 -12.77
N ASN A 240 34.24 -6.19 -14.05
CA ASN A 240 34.79 -7.24 -14.86
C ASN A 240 36.31 -7.01 -14.97
N ILE A 241 37.04 -7.42 -13.94
CA ILE A 241 38.49 -7.64 -14.09
C ILE A 241 38.59 -8.91 -14.94
N LYS A 242 38.63 -8.74 -16.26
CA LYS A 242 39.23 -9.73 -17.12
C LYS A 242 40.69 -9.81 -16.72
N LEU A 243 41.05 -10.85 -15.97
CA LEU A 243 42.42 -11.29 -15.85
C LEU A 243 42.88 -11.71 -17.26
N ILE A 244 43.86 -10.96 -17.80
CA ILE A 244 44.66 -11.31 -18.98
C ILE A 244 45.73 -12.29 -18.49
#